data_e13af44a147bceb9a159fa79148719d5
#
_entry.id   e13af44a147bceb9a159fa79148719d5
#
_cell.length_a   1.000
_cell.length_b   1.000
_cell.length_c   1.000
_cell.angle_alpha   90.00
_cell.angle_beta   90.00
_cell.angle_gamma   90.00
#
_symmetry.space_group_name_H-M   'P 1'
#
loop_
_entity.id
_entity.type
_entity.pdbx_description
1 polymer ?
#
loop_
_entity_poly.entity_id
_entity_poly.type
_entity_poly.pdbx_seq_one_letter_code
_entity_poly.pdbx_strand_id
1 'polypeptide(L)'
;MKIIFFVLLLFAAQLSSAQIDLLKVASTKVNTLLSSSATKDEVAKGLKEALVIGADKATKSASAKDGFYANKIIRIPFPAEADKMKKTLQKTGMQSQIKDFEKSINSAAELATKQVLVIFVDAITSMSIQDAFQILRGGNTAATSYLKKQTNAQLYNRIKPIAKKAIQQVDVTKYWNPLVKTYNTIPFTKAVNPDLEDYVTNKTIEGIFVLIANQEKEIRNNPKARNSELLQKVFK
;
A
#
# COMPACT_ATOMS: atom_id res chain seq x y z
N MET A 1 44.16 11.09 -74.62
CA MET A 1 43.01 10.40 -74.12
C MET A 1 43.33 9.54 -72.86
N LYS A 2 44.21 10.02 -71.94
CA LYS A 2 44.65 9.29 -70.74
C LYS A 2 44.58 10.12 -69.43
N ILE A 3 44.13 11.36 -69.51
CA ILE A 3 44.09 12.28 -68.32
C ILE A 3 42.69 12.37 -67.72
N ILE A 4 41.63 12.00 -68.42
CA ILE A 4 40.23 12.11 -67.95
C ILE A 4 39.83 10.93 -67.04
N PHE A 5 40.53 9.81 -67.07
CA PHE A 5 40.21 8.62 -66.26
C PHE A 5 40.73 8.69 -64.84
N PHE A 6 41.68 9.60 -64.54
CA PHE A 6 42.26 9.67 -63.15
C PHE A 6 41.52 10.60 -62.22
N VAL A 7 40.70 11.51 -62.73
CA VAL A 7 39.92 12.44 -61.90
C VAL A 7 38.61 11.82 -61.40
N LEU A 8 38.09 10.83 -62.13
CA LEU A 8 36.81 10.13 -61.69
C LEU A 8 37.03 9.12 -60.59
N LEU A 9 38.25 8.61 -60.35
CA LEU A 9 38.55 7.65 -59.27
C LEU A 9 38.84 8.33 -57.94
N LEU A 10 39.17 9.63 -57.91
CA LEU A 10 39.38 10.40 -56.67
C LEU A 10 38.09 10.94 -56.07
N PHE A 11 36.99 11.04 -56.84
CA PHE A 11 35.68 11.51 -56.33
C PHE A 11 34.85 10.40 -55.72
N ALA A 12 35.11 9.12 -55.99
CA ALA A 12 34.43 7.98 -55.44
C ALA A 12 34.91 7.61 -53.98
N ALA A 13 36.13 8.07 -53.62
CA ALA A 13 36.67 7.76 -52.26
C ALA A 13 36.25 8.72 -51.17
N GLN A 14 35.68 9.89 -51.52
CA GLN A 14 35.24 10.88 -50.50
C GLN A 14 33.79 10.70 -50.03
N LEU A 15 32.98 9.94 -50.76
CA LEU A 15 31.60 9.65 -50.39
C LEU A 15 31.44 8.55 -49.31
N SER A 16 32.47 7.74 -49.10
CA SER A 16 32.41 6.61 -48.15
C SER A 16 32.65 7.02 -46.68
N SER A 17 33.39 8.11 -46.43
CA SER A 17 33.70 8.55 -45.05
C SER A 17 32.49 9.21 -44.37
N ALA A 18 31.74 10.02 -45.11
CA ALA A 18 30.55 10.71 -44.57
C ALA A 18 29.37 9.76 -44.31
N GLN A 19 29.24 8.67 -45.09
CA GLN A 19 28.21 7.65 -44.87
C GLN A 19 28.54 6.78 -43.65
N ILE A 20 29.80 6.48 -43.38
CA ILE A 20 30.26 5.70 -42.24
C ILE A 20 30.06 6.49 -40.94
N ASP A 21 30.27 7.80 -40.93
CA ASP A 21 30.05 8.65 -39.77
C ASP A 21 28.55 8.84 -39.46
N LEU A 22 27.72 8.97 -40.48
CA LEU A 22 26.25 9.01 -40.29
C LEU A 22 25.71 7.71 -39.75
N LEU A 23 26.20 6.56 -40.17
CA LEU A 23 25.82 5.24 -39.64
C LEU A 23 26.31 5.04 -38.21
N LYS A 24 27.51 5.52 -37.85
CA LYS A 24 28.01 5.49 -36.46
C LYS A 24 27.19 6.39 -35.55
N VAL A 25 26.87 7.61 -36.00
CA VAL A 25 26.03 8.54 -35.22
C VAL A 25 24.61 7.98 -35.08
N ALA A 26 24.04 7.39 -36.12
CA ALA A 26 22.74 6.74 -36.06
C ALA A 26 22.75 5.51 -35.13
N SER A 27 23.76 4.64 -35.22
CA SER A 27 23.89 3.48 -34.33
C SER A 27 24.15 3.88 -32.88
N THR A 28 24.92 4.93 -32.62
CA THR A 28 25.12 5.46 -31.25
C THR A 28 23.85 6.05 -30.69
N LYS A 29 23.08 6.82 -31.47
CA LYS A 29 21.75 7.32 -31.04
C LYS A 29 20.74 6.19 -30.79
N VAL A 30 20.69 5.18 -31.65
CA VAL A 30 19.82 4.01 -31.48
C VAL A 30 20.22 3.23 -30.23
N ASN A 31 21.52 3.00 -30.00
CA ASN A 31 22.00 2.34 -28.79
C ASN A 31 21.73 3.18 -27.53
N THR A 32 21.84 4.50 -27.59
CA THR A 32 21.50 5.39 -26.48
C THR A 32 19.98 5.39 -26.22
N LEU A 33 19.14 5.30 -27.23
CA LEU A 33 17.68 5.17 -27.13
C LEU A 33 17.26 3.78 -26.62
N LEU A 34 17.98 2.73 -27.05
CA LEU A 34 17.74 1.35 -26.58
C LEU A 34 18.21 1.14 -25.13
N SER A 35 19.31 1.79 -24.72
CA SER A 35 19.79 1.78 -23.32
C SER A 35 18.97 2.67 -22.38
N SER A 36 18.10 3.53 -22.91
CA SER A 36 17.16 4.33 -22.09
C SER A 36 15.83 3.63 -21.79
N SER A 37 15.54 2.48 -22.40
CA SER A 37 14.38 1.67 -22.06
C SER A 37 14.75 0.70 -20.92
N ALA A 38 14.08 0.83 -19.77
CA ALA A 38 14.27 -0.07 -18.66
C ALA A 38 13.99 -1.52 -19.09
N THR A 39 14.85 -2.44 -18.69
CA THR A 39 14.64 -3.88 -18.90
C THR A 39 13.43 -4.36 -18.12
N LYS A 40 12.85 -5.52 -18.50
CA LYS A 40 11.72 -6.09 -17.77
C LYS A 40 12.05 -6.31 -16.28
N ASP A 41 13.28 -6.72 -15.98
CA ASP A 41 13.75 -6.92 -14.60
C ASP A 41 13.85 -5.61 -13.84
N GLU A 42 14.36 -4.54 -14.44
CA GLU A 42 14.43 -3.22 -13.81
C GLU A 42 13.04 -2.67 -13.52
N VAL A 43 12.09 -2.84 -14.46
CA VAL A 43 10.69 -2.44 -14.25
C VAL A 43 10.07 -3.20 -13.08
N ALA A 44 10.26 -4.53 -13.02
CA ALA A 44 9.74 -5.34 -11.93
C ALA A 44 10.37 -4.96 -10.58
N LYS A 45 11.70 -4.73 -10.55
CA LYS A 45 12.40 -4.25 -9.35
C LYS A 45 11.89 -2.89 -8.88
N GLY A 46 11.69 -1.94 -9.79
CA GLY A 46 11.18 -0.61 -9.45
C GLY A 46 9.76 -0.66 -8.90
N LEU A 47 8.90 -1.49 -9.46
CA LEU A 47 7.56 -1.68 -8.91
C LEU A 47 7.61 -2.29 -7.50
N LYS A 48 8.43 -3.33 -7.29
CA LYS A 48 8.60 -3.94 -5.95
C LYS A 48 9.10 -2.92 -4.93
N GLU A 49 10.10 -2.11 -5.27
CA GLU A 49 10.60 -1.03 -4.42
C GLU A 49 9.49 -0.04 -4.06
N ALA A 50 8.70 0.41 -5.05
CA ALA A 50 7.55 1.28 -4.83
C ALA A 50 6.56 0.71 -3.83
N LEU A 51 6.24 -0.57 -3.98
CA LEU A 51 5.27 -1.26 -3.13
C LEU A 51 5.80 -1.42 -1.70
N VAL A 52 7.09 -1.73 -1.52
CA VAL A 52 7.73 -1.78 -0.18
C VAL A 52 7.67 -0.41 0.49
N ILE A 53 8.04 0.66 -0.22
CA ILE A 53 7.99 2.03 0.30
C ILE A 53 6.55 2.42 0.67
N GLY A 54 5.58 2.08 -0.19
CA GLY A 54 4.17 2.34 0.07
C GLY A 54 3.63 1.58 1.29
N ALA A 55 3.98 0.30 1.42
CA ALA A 55 3.60 -0.52 2.58
C ALA A 55 4.26 -0.02 3.88
N ASP A 56 5.54 0.38 3.83
CA ASP A 56 6.25 0.95 4.98
C ASP A 56 5.61 2.26 5.45
N LYS A 57 5.33 3.18 4.54
CA LYS A 57 4.63 4.44 4.87
C LYS A 57 3.25 4.19 5.47
N ALA A 58 2.47 3.28 4.88
CA ALA A 58 1.14 2.94 5.35
C ALA A 58 1.17 2.35 6.76
N THR A 59 2.05 1.37 7.00
CA THR A 59 2.18 0.70 8.30
C THR A 59 2.75 1.62 9.38
N LYS A 60 3.73 2.45 9.06
CA LYS A 60 4.27 3.47 9.99
C LYS A 60 3.21 4.50 10.38
N SER A 61 2.44 5.00 9.41
CA SER A 61 1.34 5.93 9.68
C SER A 61 0.28 5.30 10.57
N ALA A 62 -0.14 4.06 10.28
CA ALA A 62 -1.16 3.37 11.03
C ALA A 62 -0.70 2.97 12.45
N SER A 63 0.57 2.59 12.63
CA SER A 63 1.13 2.18 13.93
C SER A 63 1.58 3.32 14.83
N ALA A 64 1.57 4.55 14.34
CA ALA A 64 1.87 5.74 15.14
C ALA A 64 0.78 5.98 16.21
N LYS A 65 1.11 6.75 17.24
CA LYS A 65 0.11 7.18 18.23
C LYS A 65 -1.00 7.97 17.54
N ASP A 66 -2.23 7.61 17.82
CA ASP A 66 -3.44 8.15 17.19
C ASP A 66 -3.50 7.93 15.67
N GLY A 67 -2.69 7.02 15.12
CA GLY A 67 -2.61 6.73 13.68
C GLY A 67 -3.91 6.16 13.11
N PHE A 68 -4.66 5.38 13.90
CA PHE A 68 -6.03 4.98 13.60
C PHE A 68 -7.03 6.00 14.14
N TYR A 69 -6.93 6.39 15.40
CA TYR A 69 -7.96 7.18 16.06
C TYR A 69 -8.17 8.57 15.46
N ALA A 70 -7.09 9.29 15.16
CA ALA A 70 -7.16 10.62 14.54
C ALA A 70 -7.38 10.59 13.02
N ASN A 71 -7.15 9.44 12.38
CA ASN A 71 -7.30 9.31 10.93
C ASN A 71 -8.75 8.96 10.56
N LYS A 72 -9.47 9.93 10.02
CA LYS A 72 -10.89 9.79 9.64
C LYS A 72 -11.17 8.67 8.64
N ILE A 73 -10.16 8.24 7.86
CA ILE A 73 -10.32 7.25 6.78
C ILE A 73 -10.27 5.83 7.33
N ILE A 74 -9.41 5.57 8.33
CA ILE A 74 -9.16 4.23 8.87
C ILE A 74 -9.58 4.06 10.33
N ARG A 75 -10.08 5.12 10.95
CA ARG A 75 -10.58 5.08 12.34
C ARG A 75 -11.60 3.96 12.49
N ILE A 76 -11.36 3.09 13.48
CA ILE A 76 -12.27 2.01 13.82
C ILE A 76 -13.44 2.60 14.62
N PRO A 77 -14.68 2.52 14.11
CA PRO A 77 -15.84 3.01 14.81
C PRO A 77 -16.30 2.00 15.87
N PHE A 78 -17.37 2.33 16.58
CA PHE A 78 -18.09 1.38 17.43
C PHE A 78 -18.62 0.20 16.59
N PRO A 79 -18.60 -1.07 17.09
CA PRO A 79 -19.08 -2.21 16.31
C PRO A 79 -20.52 -2.03 15.80
N ALA A 80 -20.74 -2.32 14.51
CA ALA A 80 -22.05 -2.12 13.88
C ALA A 80 -23.15 -2.98 14.53
N GLU A 81 -22.79 -4.19 14.97
CA GLU A 81 -23.69 -5.10 15.68
C GLU A 81 -24.20 -4.49 17.01
N ALA A 82 -23.42 -3.55 17.56
CA ALA A 82 -23.74 -2.84 18.79
C ALA A 82 -24.22 -1.39 18.57
N ASP A 83 -24.57 -1.00 17.35
CA ASP A 83 -24.99 0.38 17.02
C ASP A 83 -26.24 0.82 17.77
N LYS A 84 -27.22 -0.09 17.94
CA LYS A 84 -28.42 0.16 18.76
C LYS A 84 -28.05 0.42 20.22
N MET A 85 -27.10 -0.35 20.77
CA MET A 85 -26.56 -0.16 22.11
C MET A 85 -25.90 1.22 22.22
N LYS A 86 -25.01 1.59 21.26
CA LYS A 86 -24.37 2.91 21.21
C LYS A 86 -25.38 4.04 21.28
N LYS A 87 -26.39 4.02 20.39
CA LYS A 87 -27.45 5.07 20.32
C LYS A 87 -28.23 5.17 21.63
N THR A 88 -28.52 4.04 22.27
CA THR A 88 -29.24 4.02 23.54
C THR A 88 -28.40 4.61 24.67
N LEU A 89 -27.14 4.17 24.79
CA LEU A 89 -26.22 4.66 25.81
C LEU A 89 -25.88 6.14 25.65
N GLN A 90 -25.84 6.66 24.42
CA GLN A 90 -25.68 8.09 24.17
C GLN A 90 -26.80 8.92 24.80
N LYS A 91 -28.06 8.42 24.77
CA LYS A 91 -29.22 9.07 25.41
C LYS A 91 -29.17 9.04 26.93
N THR A 92 -28.42 8.10 27.51
CA THR A 92 -28.24 8.00 28.99
C THR A 92 -27.00 8.74 29.50
N GLY A 93 -26.36 9.57 28.68
CA GLY A 93 -25.23 10.41 29.08
C GLY A 93 -23.84 9.70 29.04
N MET A 94 -23.74 8.52 28.42
CA MET A 94 -22.49 7.73 28.36
C MET A 94 -21.58 8.06 27.15
N GLN A 95 -21.63 9.27 26.62
CA GLN A 95 -20.84 9.67 25.44
C GLN A 95 -19.32 9.58 25.70
N SER A 96 -18.86 9.94 26.90
CA SER A 96 -17.44 9.88 27.26
C SER A 96 -16.94 8.43 27.25
N GLN A 97 -17.67 7.53 27.87
CA GLN A 97 -17.32 6.10 27.95
C GLN A 97 -17.28 5.44 26.56
N ILE A 98 -18.23 5.80 25.69
CA ILE A 98 -18.23 5.37 24.29
C ILE A 98 -16.97 5.86 23.56
N LYS A 99 -16.60 7.13 23.74
CA LYS A 99 -15.39 7.71 23.16
C LYS A 99 -14.11 7.03 23.67
N ASP A 100 -14.04 6.75 24.96
CA ASP A 100 -12.91 6.07 25.57
C ASP A 100 -12.77 4.63 25.04
N PHE A 101 -13.89 3.92 24.89
CA PHE A 101 -13.91 2.62 24.22
C PHE A 101 -13.43 2.71 22.78
N GLU A 102 -13.96 3.63 21.95
CA GLU A 102 -13.50 3.81 20.57
C GLU A 102 -12.01 4.13 20.51
N LYS A 103 -11.49 4.97 21.43
CA LYS A 103 -10.07 5.25 21.51
C LYS A 103 -9.25 4.00 21.84
N SER A 104 -9.71 3.18 22.77
CA SER A 104 -9.00 1.97 23.19
C SER A 104 -8.90 0.92 22.07
N ILE A 105 -9.95 0.68 21.29
CA ILE A 105 -9.90 -0.26 20.16
C ILE A 105 -9.00 0.24 19.02
N ASN A 106 -8.95 1.54 18.79
CA ASN A 106 -8.03 2.13 17.81
C ASN A 106 -6.57 2.01 18.29
N SER A 107 -6.29 2.23 19.56
CA SER A 107 -4.96 2.01 20.14
C SER A 107 -4.52 0.55 20.06
N ALA A 108 -5.46 -0.40 20.22
CA ALA A 108 -5.16 -1.82 20.01
C ALA A 108 -4.79 -2.12 18.55
N ALA A 109 -5.46 -1.50 17.57
CA ALA A 109 -5.13 -1.61 16.16
C ALA A 109 -3.74 -1.03 15.83
N GLU A 110 -3.39 0.12 16.41
CA GLU A 110 -2.07 0.75 16.28
C GLU A 110 -0.95 -0.19 16.75
N LEU A 111 -1.12 -0.80 17.92
CA LEU A 111 -0.18 -1.78 18.46
C LEU A 111 -0.07 -3.02 17.56
N ALA A 112 -1.19 -3.53 17.08
CA ALA A 112 -1.24 -4.71 16.22
C ALA A 112 -0.56 -4.47 14.87
N THR A 113 -0.58 -3.25 14.36
CA THR A 113 0.01 -2.88 13.06
C THR A 113 1.55 -2.89 13.06
N LYS A 114 2.21 -2.77 14.22
CA LYS A 114 3.69 -2.69 14.30
C LYS A 114 4.44 -3.87 13.69
N GLN A 115 3.81 -5.03 13.55
CA GLN A 115 4.47 -6.27 13.11
C GLN A 115 4.02 -6.76 11.73
N VAL A 116 3.26 -5.96 10.97
CA VAL A 116 2.68 -6.44 9.71
C VAL A 116 3.53 -6.16 8.47
N LEU A 117 4.47 -5.22 8.53
CA LEU A 117 5.28 -4.82 7.39
C LEU A 117 6.02 -6.01 6.75
N VAL A 118 6.57 -6.90 7.57
CA VAL A 118 7.32 -8.08 7.09
C VAL A 118 6.46 -8.96 6.16
N ILE A 119 5.17 -9.12 6.44
CA ILE A 119 4.27 -9.94 5.62
C ILE A 119 4.10 -9.32 4.22
N PHE A 120 4.00 -7.99 4.15
CA PHE A 120 3.94 -7.28 2.87
C PHE A 120 5.26 -7.38 2.10
N VAL A 121 6.40 -7.21 2.78
CA VAL A 121 7.72 -7.32 2.17
C VAL A 121 7.91 -8.71 1.58
N ASP A 122 7.56 -9.78 2.30
CA ASP A 122 7.67 -11.16 1.84
C ASP A 122 6.80 -11.40 0.58
N ALA A 123 5.55 -10.93 0.59
CA ALA A 123 4.66 -11.06 -0.55
C ALA A 123 5.15 -10.25 -1.78
N ILE A 124 5.69 -9.05 -1.56
CA ILE A 124 6.22 -8.20 -2.63
C ILE A 124 7.50 -8.81 -3.21
N THR A 125 8.41 -9.29 -2.38
CA THR A 125 9.66 -9.87 -2.85
C THR A 125 9.46 -11.17 -3.62
N SER A 126 8.49 -12.00 -3.23
CA SER A 126 8.12 -13.25 -3.92
C SER A 126 7.31 -13.04 -5.21
N MET A 127 6.87 -11.82 -5.50
CA MET A 127 6.14 -11.48 -6.72
C MET A 127 6.94 -11.84 -7.97
N SER A 128 6.31 -12.49 -8.95
CA SER A 128 6.92 -12.77 -10.25
C SER A 128 7.03 -11.51 -11.12
N ILE A 129 7.85 -11.57 -12.16
CA ILE A 129 7.92 -10.49 -13.18
C ILE A 129 6.57 -10.31 -13.87
N GLN A 130 5.86 -11.42 -14.14
CA GLN A 130 4.54 -11.40 -14.77
C GLN A 130 3.51 -10.67 -13.91
N ASP A 131 3.48 -10.96 -12.59
CA ASP A 131 2.61 -10.26 -11.63
C ASP A 131 2.92 -8.75 -11.62
N ALA A 132 4.21 -8.39 -11.60
CA ALA A 132 4.62 -6.99 -11.62
C ALA A 132 4.09 -6.25 -12.85
N PHE A 133 4.16 -6.86 -14.04
CA PHE A 133 3.60 -6.25 -15.25
C PHE A 133 2.07 -6.20 -15.26
N GLN A 134 1.39 -7.19 -14.71
CA GLN A 134 -0.08 -7.16 -14.56
C GLN A 134 -0.50 -6.01 -13.64
N ILE A 135 0.20 -5.83 -12.52
CA ILE A 135 -0.03 -4.73 -11.59
C ILE A 135 0.23 -3.38 -12.26
N LEU A 136 1.35 -3.24 -12.98
CA LEU A 136 1.74 -1.99 -13.61
C LEU A 136 0.69 -1.53 -14.65
N ARG A 137 0.17 -2.47 -15.44
CA ARG A 137 -0.87 -2.21 -16.46
C ARG A 137 -2.28 -2.10 -15.88
N GLY A 138 -2.45 -2.45 -14.61
CA GLY A 138 -3.72 -2.42 -13.92
C GLY A 138 -4.14 -1.01 -13.48
N GLY A 139 -5.35 -0.92 -12.93
CA GLY A 139 -5.90 0.34 -12.41
C GLY A 139 -5.21 0.84 -11.13
N ASN A 140 -5.75 1.91 -10.58
CA ASN A 140 -5.19 2.67 -9.44
C ASN A 140 -5.02 1.88 -8.12
N THR A 141 -5.54 0.66 -8.04
CA THR A 141 -5.48 -0.20 -6.85
C THR A 141 -5.09 -1.65 -7.21
N ALA A 142 -4.44 -1.86 -8.35
CA ALA A 142 -4.07 -3.21 -8.83
C ALA A 142 -3.06 -3.88 -7.88
N ALA A 143 -2.06 -3.15 -7.38
CA ALA A 143 -1.09 -3.66 -6.43
C ALA A 143 -1.75 -3.97 -5.08
N THR A 144 -2.61 -3.08 -4.60
CA THR A 144 -3.36 -3.29 -3.35
C THR A 144 -4.24 -4.53 -3.44
N SER A 145 -4.92 -4.74 -4.56
CA SER A 145 -5.75 -5.92 -4.81
C SER A 145 -4.91 -7.21 -4.84
N TYR A 146 -3.76 -7.17 -5.50
CA TYR A 146 -2.80 -8.26 -5.51
C TYR A 146 -2.33 -8.60 -4.09
N LEU A 147 -1.83 -7.61 -3.34
CA LEU A 147 -1.36 -7.79 -1.98
C LEU A 147 -2.47 -8.33 -1.07
N LYS A 148 -3.70 -7.80 -1.17
CA LYS A 148 -4.84 -8.29 -0.41
C LYS A 148 -5.11 -9.77 -0.68
N LYS A 149 -5.10 -10.19 -1.94
CA LYS A 149 -5.28 -11.59 -2.33
C LYS A 149 -4.18 -12.50 -1.75
N GLN A 150 -2.92 -12.06 -1.79
CA GLN A 150 -1.78 -12.87 -1.36
C GLN A 150 -1.60 -12.92 0.16
N THR A 151 -1.98 -11.85 0.88
CA THR A 151 -1.58 -11.70 2.29
C THR A 151 -2.73 -11.72 3.29
N ASN A 152 -3.99 -11.60 2.87
CA ASN A 152 -5.12 -11.41 3.80
C ASN A 152 -5.20 -12.51 4.88
N ALA A 153 -5.07 -13.77 4.49
CA ALA A 153 -5.11 -14.89 5.44
C ALA A 153 -3.92 -14.89 6.42
N GLN A 154 -2.71 -14.60 5.90
CA GLN A 154 -1.51 -14.51 6.74
C GLN A 154 -1.60 -13.32 7.70
N LEU A 155 -2.08 -12.17 7.23
CA LEU A 155 -2.33 -11.00 8.06
C LEU A 155 -3.33 -11.30 9.17
N TYR A 156 -4.45 -11.94 8.85
CA TYR A 156 -5.45 -12.32 9.84
C TYR A 156 -4.85 -13.22 10.94
N ASN A 157 -4.17 -14.30 10.53
CA ASN A 157 -3.56 -15.26 11.47
C ASN A 157 -2.46 -14.62 12.32
N ARG A 158 -1.71 -13.65 11.76
CA ARG A 158 -0.64 -12.95 12.48
C ARG A 158 -1.17 -11.84 13.38
N ILE A 159 -2.15 -11.08 12.91
CA ILE A 159 -2.69 -9.92 13.63
C ILE A 159 -3.61 -10.35 14.77
N LYS A 160 -4.45 -11.38 14.59
CA LYS A 160 -5.43 -11.80 15.61
C LYS A 160 -4.82 -12.04 16.99
N PRO A 161 -3.76 -12.83 17.18
CA PRO A 161 -3.13 -13.00 18.49
C PRO A 161 -2.48 -11.71 19.02
N ILE A 162 -2.01 -10.83 18.13
CA ILE A 162 -1.43 -9.54 18.52
C ILE A 162 -2.56 -8.59 18.96
N ALA A 163 -3.66 -8.54 18.22
CA ALA A 163 -4.84 -7.75 18.55
C ALA A 163 -5.41 -8.19 19.91
N LYS A 164 -5.50 -9.49 20.18
CA LYS A 164 -5.88 -10.02 21.50
C LYS A 164 -4.99 -9.48 22.62
N LYS A 165 -3.67 -9.56 22.48
CA LYS A 165 -2.71 -9.02 23.45
C LYS A 165 -2.84 -7.50 23.58
N ALA A 166 -3.00 -6.79 22.45
CA ALA A 166 -3.16 -5.34 22.44
C ALA A 166 -4.45 -4.89 23.12
N ILE A 167 -5.57 -5.60 22.91
CA ILE A 167 -6.85 -5.38 23.58
C ILE A 167 -6.69 -5.49 25.11
N GLN A 168 -5.94 -6.49 25.55
CA GLN A 168 -5.63 -6.66 26.97
C GLN A 168 -4.70 -5.56 27.50
N GLN A 169 -3.65 -5.22 26.75
CA GLN A 169 -2.65 -4.21 27.14
C GLN A 169 -3.24 -2.81 27.30
N VAL A 170 -4.18 -2.43 26.43
CA VAL A 170 -4.88 -1.13 26.51
C VAL A 170 -6.17 -1.21 27.30
N ASP A 171 -6.44 -2.37 27.91
CA ASP A 171 -7.59 -2.63 28.79
C ASP A 171 -8.95 -2.26 28.17
N VAL A 172 -9.16 -2.70 26.90
CA VAL A 172 -10.41 -2.43 26.16
C VAL A 172 -11.64 -2.88 26.95
N THR A 173 -11.54 -4.02 27.65
CA THR A 173 -12.63 -4.58 28.44
C THR A 173 -13.07 -3.68 29.58
N LYS A 174 -12.16 -2.90 30.17
CA LYS A 174 -12.49 -1.87 31.18
C LYS A 174 -13.49 -0.84 30.66
N TYR A 175 -13.39 -0.49 29.40
CA TYR A 175 -14.30 0.47 28.77
C TYR A 175 -15.55 -0.20 28.20
N TRP A 176 -15.42 -1.43 27.69
CA TRP A 176 -16.50 -2.19 27.08
C TRP A 176 -17.51 -2.75 28.10
N ASN A 177 -17.03 -3.38 29.17
CA ASN A 177 -17.87 -4.06 30.13
C ASN A 177 -18.92 -3.15 30.81
N PRO A 178 -18.60 -1.92 31.25
CA PRO A 178 -19.61 -1.00 31.80
C PRO A 178 -20.70 -0.64 30.79
N LEU A 179 -20.33 -0.47 29.50
CA LEU A 179 -21.30 -0.18 28.44
C LEU A 179 -22.29 -1.33 28.25
N VAL A 180 -21.78 -2.57 28.15
CA VAL A 180 -22.61 -3.78 28.01
C VAL A 180 -23.46 -3.97 29.23
N LYS A 181 -22.89 -3.86 30.44
CA LYS A 181 -23.63 -4.00 31.69
C LYS A 181 -24.80 -3.03 31.76
N THR A 182 -24.55 -1.75 31.52
CA THR A 182 -25.61 -0.72 31.56
C THR A 182 -26.66 -0.99 30.48
N TYR A 183 -26.28 -1.35 29.27
CA TYR A 183 -27.24 -1.64 28.21
C TYR A 183 -28.13 -2.85 28.54
N ASN A 184 -27.57 -3.93 29.08
CA ASN A 184 -28.31 -5.15 29.43
C ASN A 184 -29.27 -4.98 30.60
N THR A 185 -29.19 -3.89 31.38
CA THR A 185 -30.20 -3.56 32.41
C THR A 185 -31.45 -2.89 31.82
N ILE A 186 -31.42 -2.46 30.56
CA ILE A 186 -32.55 -1.79 29.93
C ILE A 186 -33.57 -2.84 29.48
N PRO A 187 -34.84 -2.78 29.94
CA PRO A 187 -35.86 -3.73 29.54
C PRO A 187 -36.04 -3.81 28.02
N PHE A 188 -36.39 -5.00 27.54
CA PHE A 188 -36.68 -5.29 26.13
C PHE A 188 -35.49 -5.07 25.14
N THR A 189 -34.25 -4.96 25.64
CA THR A 189 -33.06 -4.93 24.79
C THR A 189 -32.56 -6.35 24.54
N LYS A 190 -31.99 -6.55 23.32
CA LYS A 190 -31.30 -7.80 22.99
C LYS A 190 -29.84 -7.69 23.41
N ALA A 191 -29.37 -8.69 24.16
CA ALA A 191 -27.95 -8.73 24.56
C ALA A 191 -26.99 -8.63 23.38
N VAL A 192 -25.90 -7.88 23.55
CA VAL A 192 -24.87 -7.65 22.54
C VAL A 192 -23.54 -8.15 23.10
N ASN A 193 -22.87 -8.99 22.33
CA ASN A 193 -21.54 -9.50 22.68
C ASN A 193 -20.71 -9.74 21.39
N PRO A 194 -20.26 -8.67 20.70
CA PRO A 194 -19.40 -8.82 19.53
C PRO A 194 -18.04 -9.40 19.91
N ASP A 195 -17.48 -10.22 19.03
CA ASP A 195 -16.07 -10.64 19.11
C ASP A 195 -15.16 -9.45 18.81
N LEU A 196 -14.71 -8.76 19.86
CA LEU A 196 -13.84 -7.59 19.73
C LEU A 196 -12.46 -7.94 19.17
N GLU A 197 -11.95 -9.16 19.43
CA GLU A 197 -10.67 -9.60 18.88
C GLU A 197 -10.77 -9.74 17.35
N ASP A 198 -11.83 -10.37 16.87
CA ASP A 198 -12.10 -10.50 15.44
C ASP A 198 -12.40 -9.15 14.79
N TYR A 199 -13.22 -8.35 15.43
CA TYR A 199 -13.59 -7.01 14.96
C TYR A 199 -12.36 -6.12 14.78
N VAL A 200 -11.51 -5.98 15.80
CA VAL A 200 -10.27 -5.18 15.72
C VAL A 200 -9.33 -5.74 14.70
N THR A 201 -9.18 -7.08 14.59
CA THR A 201 -8.32 -7.72 13.61
C THR A 201 -8.72 -7.35 12.19
N ASN A 202 -9.99 -7.57 11.83
CA ASN A 202 -10.50 -7.29 10.49
C ASN A 202 -10.41 -5.79 10.15
N LYS A 203 -10.80 -4.92 11.09
CA LYS A 203 -10.73 -3.46 10.89
C LYS A 203 -9.28 -2.94 10.78
N THR A 204 -8.34 -3.55 11.48
CA THR A 204 -6.91 -3.23 11.35
C THR A 204 -6.42 -3.58 9.94
N ILE A 205 -6.71 -4.78 9.45
CA ILE A 205 -6.32 -5.23 8.09
C ILE A 205 -6.96 -4.32 7.03
N GLU A 206 -8.25 -4.04 7.15
CA GLU A 206 -9.00 -3.16 6.25
C GLU A 206 -8.38 -1.77 6.19
N GLY A 207 -8.08 -1.17 7.34
CA GLY A 207 -7.45 0.15 7.45
C GLY A 207 -6.07 0.21 6.80
N ILE A 208 -5.23 -0.81 7.00
CA ILE A 208 -3.91 -0.88 6.36
C ILE A 208 -4.03 -0.93 4.83
N PHE A 209 -4.94 -1.77 4.29
CA PHE A 209 -5.16 -1.83 2.84
C PHE A 209 -5.70 -0.52 2.25
N VAL A 210 -6.53 0.22 2.99
CA VAL A 210 -6.97 1.56 2.59
C VAL A 210 -5.79 2.51 2.47
N LEU A 211 -4.86 2.50 3.43
CA LEU A 211 -3.66 3.34 3.38
C LEU A 211 -2.71 2.92 2.25
N ILE A 212 -2.52 1.62 2.02
CA ILE A 212 -1.71 1.11 0.90
C ILE A 212 -2.32 1.56 -0.44
N ALA A 213 -3.64 1.47 -0.59
CA ALA A 213 -4.34 1.92 -1.80
C ALA A 213 -4.16 3.43 -2.04
N ASN A 214 -4.15 4.23 -0.99
CA ASN A 214 -3.88 5.66 -1.10
C ASN A 214 -2.43 5.95 -1.51
N GLN A 215 -1.45 5.20 -0.98
CA GLN A 215 -0.05 5.31 -1.41
C GLN A 215 0.12 4.88 -2.87
N GLU A 216 -0.54 3.80 -3.30
CA GLU A 216 -0.52 3.35 -4.70
C GLU A 216 -1.08 4.42 -5.64
N LYS A 217 -2.25 4.98 -5.32
CA LYS A 217 -2.85 6.08 -6.10
C LYS A 217 -1.93 7.28 -6.19
N GLU A 218 -1.29 7.65 -5.09
CA GLU A 218 -0.37 8.77 -5.04
C GLU A 218 0.84 8.55 -5.96
N ILE A 219 1.47 7.39 -5.92
CA ILE A 219 2.61 7.05 -6.78
C ILE A 219 2.20 7.04 -8.26
N ARG A 220 1.01 6.51 -8.59
CA ARG A 220 0.52 6.44 -9.97
C ARG A 220 0.19 7.81 -10.56
N ASN A 221 -0.44 8.68 -9.77
CA ASN A 221 -1.03 9.92 -10.26
C ASN A 221 -0.16 11.16 -10.01
N ASN A 222 0.79 11.09 -9.06
CA ASN A 222 1.64 12.22 -8.70
C ASN A 222 3.13 11.93 -8.98
N PRO A 223 3.72 12.53 -10.04
CA PRO A 223 5.12 12.36 -10.36
C PRO A 223 6.08 12.74 -9.21
N LYS A 224 5.68 13.70 -8.35
CA LYS A 224 6.48 14.12 -7.18
C LYS A 224 6.57 13.05 -6.10
N ALA A 225 5.65 12.09 -6.07
CA ALA A 225 5.68 10.97 -5.14
C ALA A 225 6.68 9.87 -5.55
N ARG A 226 7.23 9.93 -6.77
CA ARG A 226 8.17 8.97 -7.35
C ARG A 226 9.59 9.32 -6.96
N ASN A 227 9.99 8.96 -5.74
CA ASN A 227 11.23 9.41 -5.09
C ASN A 227 12.51 8.71 -5.59
N SER A 228 12.44 7.74 -6.53
CA SER A 228 13.61 7.12 -7.14
C SER A 228 13.56 7.24 -8.67
N GLU A 229 14.75 7.26 -9.32
CA GLU A 229 14.86 7.27 -10.77
C GLU A 229 14.12 6.07 -11.40
N LEU A 230 14.15 4.93 -10.71
CA LEU A 230 13.50 3.71 -11.14
C LEU A 230 11.97 3.86 -11.13
N LEU A 231 11.40 4.47 -10.08
CA LEU A 231 9.99 4.82 -10.02
C LEU A 231 9.55 5.79 -11.14
N GLN A 232 10.38 6.78 -11.41
CA GLN A 232 10.12 7.73 -12.51
C GLN A 232 10.14 7.05 -13.88
N LYS A 233 11.01 6.04 -14.08
CA LYS A 233 11.06 5.25 -15.32
C LYS A 233 9.87 4.31 -15.47
N VAL A 234 9.41 3.71 -14.38
CA VAL A 234 8.33 2.69 -14.37
C VAL A 234 6.95 3.31 -14.56
N PHE A 235 6.71 4.47 -13.97
CA PHE A 235 5.40 5.15 -13.99
C PHE A 235 5.36 6.39 -14.91
N LYS A 236 6.10 6.34 -16.02
CA LYS A 236 6.09 7.39 -17.06
C LYS A 236 4.70 7.60 -17.66
#